data_fc72cf8b342147ffcfeeb0ff03a90969
#
_entry.id   fc72cf8b342147ffcfeeb0ff03a90969
#
_cell.length_a   1.000
_cell.length_b   1.000
_cell.length_c   1.000
_cell.angle_alpha   90.00
_cell.angle_beta   90.00
_cell.angle_gamma   90.00
#
_symmetry.space_group_name_H-M   'P 1'
#
loop_
_entity.id
_entity.type
_entity.pdbx_description
1 polymer ?
#
loop_
_entity_poly.entity_id
_entity_poly.type
_entity_poly.pdbx_seq_one_letter_code
_entity_poly.pdbx_strand_id
1 'polypeptide(L)'
;MGTVSSGPTMEDMFRHMKQLKPYLEKNKDVILALQAGFIGAWGEWHSSKHNIESSDANKRIILEKICRMTPQDRVVQVRVPDYKNLLPKDSEAYRKTSFHDDFIVVDPHRWDGNMHEGTPNFDQIVEEGAFMPVDGELPWGTWSMNKENGDANGWIIDGKKTARQLFLEHYTSLSVIHNYKERGAPDKYSMMYWKETPISEEYLKEKHMPVSDGYFRKHDGSAAQRNAFEYVRDHLGYRLELQELQIDTLKHTDNHILNLSLTLINRGFSTLFNEHPVYFVLVDEHNQVKEFLTNADTNSFQPYRPGDKTYTP
;
A
#
# COMPACT_ATOMS: atom_id res chain seq x y z
N MET A 1 15.50 -40.44 -0.76
CA MET A 1 14.58 -40.06 0.36
C MET A 1 15.04 -38.71 0.83
N GLY A 2 14.35 -37.63 0.47
CA GLY A 2 14.66 -36.32 0.97
C GLY A 2 14.35 -36.28 2.47
N THR A 3 15.31 -35.82 3.26
CA THR A 3 15.09 -35.55 4.69
C THR A 3 13.98 -34.51 4.79
N VAL A 4 12.85 -34.89 5.38
CA VAL A 4 11.79 -33.94 5.70
C VAL A 4 12.40 -32.93 6.65
N SER A 5 12.60 -31.71 6.22
CA SER A 5 13.08 -30.63 7.07
C SER A 5 12.16 -30.52 8.28
N SER A 6 12.72 -30.52 9.48
CA SER A 6 11.96 -30.39 10.74
C SER A 6 11.27 -29.02 10.87
N GLY A 7 11.49 -28.10 9.96
CA GLY A 7 11.11 -26.71 10.05
C GLY A 7 11.93 -25.94 11.10
N PRO A 8 11.95 -24.59 11.06
CA PRO A 8 12.69 -23.79 12.02
C PRO A 8 11.99 -23.78 13.38
N THR A 9 12.77 -23.88 14.45
CA THR A 9 12.33 -23.58 15.80
C THR A 9 12.28 -22.06 16.02
N MET A 10 11.65 -21.59 17.11
CA MET A 10 11.71 -20.17 17.48
C MET A 10 13.15 -19.69 17.69
N GLU A 11 14.03 -20.54 18.22
CA GLU A 11 15.45 -20.20 18.41
C GLU A 11 16.16 -20.01 17.06
N ASP A 12 15.90 -20.86 16.08
CA ASP A 12 16.42 -20.70 14.71
C ASP A 12 15.95 -19.40 14.08
N MET A 13 14.66 -19.07 14.21
CA MET A 13 14.11 -17.81 13.73
C MET A 13 14.82 -16.61 14.35
N PHE A 14 15.03 -16.62 15.68
CA PHE A 14 15.69 -15.52 16.37
C PHE A 14 17.16 -15.38 15.98
N ARG A 15 17.85 -16.50 15.72
CA ARG A 15 19.21 -16.49 15.18
C ARG A 15 19.23 -15.85 13.77
N HIS A 16 18.31 -16.22 12.90
CA HIS A 16 18.21 -15.65 11.56
C HIS A 16 17.85 -14.16 11.60
N MET A 17 16.93 -13.74 12.44
CA MET A 17 16.59 -12.33 12.63
C MET A 17 17.83 -11.51 13.06
N LYS A 18 18.62 -12.04 13.99
CA LYS A 18 19.89 -11.40 14.40
C LYS A 18 20.87 -11.26 13.25
N GLN A 19 20.95 -12.25 12.36
CA GLN A 19 21.82 -12.21 11.18
C GLN A 19 21.32 -11.22 10.11
N LEU A 20 20.00 -11.10 9.93
CA LEU A 20 19.40 -10.21 8.94
C LEU A 20 19.46 -8.73 9.33
N LYS A 21 19.36 -8.42 10.62
CA LYS A 21 19.30 -7.04 11.13
C LYS A 21 20.34 -6.09 10.51
N PRO A 22 21.65 -6.38 10.48
CA PRO A 22 22.64 -5.47 9.92
C PRO A 22 22.46 -5.21 8.41
N TYR A 23 21.90 -6.18 7.68
CA TYR A 23 21.61 -6.00 6.26
C TYR A 23 20.40 -5.10 6.04
N LEU A 24 19.36 -5.22 6.87
CA LEU A 24 18.20 -4.33 6.82
C LEU A 24 18.61 -2.89 7.14
N GLU A 25 19.41 -2.68 8.19
CA GLU A 25 19.93 -1.35 8.54
C GLU A 25 20.77 -0.74 7.42
N LYS A 26 21.67 -1.55 6.82
CA LYS A 26 22.53 -1.08 5.72
C LYS A 26 21.76 -0.66 4.47
N ASN A 27 20.63 -1.28 4.21
CA ASN A 27 19.86 -1.08 2.98
C ASN A 27 18.50 -0.39 3.23
N LYS A 28 18.32 0.27 4.38
CA LYS A 28 17.02 0.86 4.75
C LYS A 28 16.49 1.87 3.75
N ASP A 29 17.36 2.55 3.00
CA ASP A 29 16.97 3.59 2.06
C ASP A 29 16.18 3.05 0.83
N VAL A 30 16.25 1.73 0.58
CA VAL A 30 15.52 1.06 -0.49
C VAL A 30 14.41 0.14 0.04
N ILE A 31 14.15 0.16 1.35
CA ILE A 31 13.11 -0.63 2.01
C ILE A 31 11.96 0.30 2.39
N LEU A 32 10.76 0.03 1.91
CA LEU A 32 9.54 0.69 2.38
C LEU A 32 9.00 0.00 3.63
N ALA A 33 8.82 -1.30 3.57
CA ALA A 33 8.26 -2.14 4.61
C ALA A 33 8.90 -3.53 4.61
N LEU A 34 8.82 -4.23 5.73
CA LEU A 34 9.19 -5.64 5.85
C LEU A 34 7.94 -6.47 6.12
N GLN A 35 7.58 -7.36 5.23
CA GLN A 35 6.51 -8.32 5.49
C GLN A 35 6.95 -9.32 6.56
N ALA A 36 6.10 -9.54 7.57
CA ALA A 36 6.40 -10.39 8.72
C ALA A 36 6.27 -11.87 8.35
N GLY A 37 7.34 -12.43 7.77
CA GLY A 37 7.46 -13.85 7.49
C GLY A 37 7.75 -14.69 8.74
N PHE A 38 8.64 -15.69 8.60
CA PHE A 38 9.19 -16.60 9.60
C PHE A 38 8.28 -17.72 10.07
N ILE A 39 6.98 -17.56 10.24
CA ILE A 39 6.08 -18.61 10.71
C ILE A 39 5.44 -19.32 9.52
N GLY A 40 5.56 -20.65 9.49
CA GLY A 40 4.97 -21.52 8.46
C GLY A 40 5.82 -21.69 7.21
N ALA A 41 5.35 -22.53 6.29
CA ALA A 41 6.11 -22.94 5.11
C ALA A 41 6.37 -21.79 4.14
N TRP A 42 5.44 -20.83 4.08
CA TRP A 42 5.49 -19.66 3.19
C TRP A 42 5.67 -18.34 3.93
N GLY A 43 5.77 -18.39 5.26
CA GLY A 43 5.82 -17.17 6.08
C GLY A 43 4.45 -16.51 6.31
N GLU A 44 3.37 -17.20 6.02
CA GLU A 44 1.99 -16.71 6.10
C GLU A 44 1.30 -16.99 7.44
N TRP A 45 2.07 -17.37 8.44
CA TRP A 45 1.63 -17.58 9.82
C TRP A 45 0.64 -18.74 10.02
N HIS A 46 0.76 -19.77 9.18
CA HIS A 46 0.03 -21.02 9.30
C HIS A 46 0.91 -22.21 8.91
N SER A 47 0.46 -23.42 9.24
CA SER A 47 1.09 -24.70 8.87
C SER A 47 2.56 -24.83 9.25
N SER A 48 2.97 -24.29 10.40
CA SER A 48 4.33 -24.48 10.91
C SER A 48 4.52 -25.90 11.47
N LYS A 49 5.72 -26.45 11.28
CA LYS A 49 6.03 -27.82 11.76
C LYS A 49 5.99 -27.97 13.29
N HIS A 50 6.21 -26.88 14.01
CA HIS A 50 6.19 -26.86 15.46
C HIS A 50 4.91 -26.26 16.04
N ASN A 51 3.88 -26.08 15.20
CA ASN A 51 2.59 -25.51 15.58
C ASN A 51 2.71 -24.18 16.34
N ILE A 52 3.66 -23.34 15.89
CA ILE A 52 4.01 -22.07 16.55
C ILE A 52 2.84 -21.09 16.49
N GLU A 53 2.12 -21.09 15.37
CA GLU A 53 0.97 -20.23 15.10
C GLU A 53 -0.24 -20.48 15.99
N SER A 54 -0.31 -21.62 16.67
CA SER A 54 -1.41 -21.92 17.60
C SER A 54 -1.34 -21.12 18.91
N SER A 55 -0.20 -20.51 19.20
CA SER A 55 0.03 -19.73 20.42
C SER A 55 0.12 -18.24 20.12
N ASP A 56 -0.83 -17.45 20.63
CA ASP A 56 -0.81 -15.98 20.53
C ASP A 56 0.42 -15.39 21.22
N ALA A 57 0.87 -16.00 22.32
CA ALA A 57 2.11 -15.60 23.00
C ALA A 57 3.34 -15.76 22.08
N ASN A 58 3.44 -16.88 21.37
CA ASN A 58 4.54 -17.10 20.42
C ASN A 58 4.48 -16.13 19.25
N LYS A 59 3.30 -15.94 18.65
CA LYS A 59 3.08 -14.97 17.57
C LYS A 59 3.50 -13.57 17.99
N ARG A 60 3.06 -13.14 19.17
CA ARG A 60 3.42 -11.84 19.73
C ARG A 60 4.94 -11.69 19.91
N ILE A 61 5.61 -12.66 20.55
CA ILE A 61 7.06 -12.61 20.78
C ILE A 61 7.83 -12.54 19.46
N ILE A 62 7.40 -13.31 18.45
CA ILE A 62 8.02 -13.30 17.12
C ILE A 62 7.82 -11.94 16.45
N LEU A 63 6.60 -11.39 16.47
CA LEU A 63 6.31 -10.09 15.87
C LEU A 63 7.11 -8.96 16.53
N GLU A 64 7.18 -8.93 17.88
CA GLU A 64 8.03 -7.98 18.59
C GLU A 64 9.50 -8.06 18.19
N LYS A 65 10.01 -9.27 17.94
CA LYS A 65 11.40 -9.45 17.48
C LYS A 65 11.59 -9.02 16.03
N ILE A 66 10.62 -9.25 15.15
CA ILE A 66 10.64 -8.74 13.78
C ILE A 66 10.66 -7.21 13.81
N CYS A 67 9.82 -6.58 14.62
CA CYS A 67 9.82 -5.12 14.78
C CYS A 67 11.18 -4.57 15.26
N ARG A 68 11.84 -5.27 16.20
CA ARG A 68 13.17 -4.87 16.71
C ARG A 68 14.31 -5.12 15.72
N MET A 69 14.17 -6.05 14.77
CA MET A 69 15.17 -6.28 13.74
C MET A 69 15.04 -5.29 12.58
N THR A 70 13.82 -4.81 12.31
CA THR A 70 13.53 -3.84 11.25
C THR A 70 14.03 -2.44 11.64
N PRO A 71 14.66 -1.65 10.74
CA PRO A 71 15.10 -0.30 11.03
C PRO A 71 14.00 0.55 11.66
N GLN A 72 14.35 1.46 12.56
CA GLN A 72 13.39 2.19 13.39
C GLN A 72 12.36 2.98 12.56
N ASP A 73 12.80 3.54 11.45
CA ASP A 73 12.04 4.36 10.51
C ASP A 73 11.36 3.54 9.38
N ARG A 74 11.27 2.23 9.55
CA ARG A 74 10.60 1.32 8.59
C ARG A 74 9.54 0.51 9.29
N VAL A 75 8.47 0.17 8.56
CA VAL A 75 7.34 -0.57 9.11
C VAL A 75 7.47 -2.07 8.88
N VAL A 76 6.73 -2.83 9.69
CA VAL A 76 6.52 -4.27 9.53
C VAL A 76 5.08 -4.48 9.09
N GLN A 77 4.84 -5.34 8.12
CA GLN A 77 3.49 -5.67 7.67
C GLN A 77 3.10 -7.06 8.13
N VAL A 78 1.90 -7.19 8.65
CA VAL A 78 1.29 -8.47 9.02
C VAL A 78 0.13 -8.79 8.10
N ARG A 79 -0.12 -10.09 7.91
CA ARG A 79 -1.12 -10.60 6.98
C ARG A 79 -2.55 -10.23 7.35
N VAL A 80 -2.86 -10.17 8.64
CA VAL A 80 -4.19 -9.81 9.13
C VAL A 80 -4.08 -8.92 10.37
N PRO A 81 -5.04 -8.00 10.58
CA PRO A 81 -5.06 -7.11 11.75
C PRO A 81 -5.01 -7.85 13.09
N ASP A 82 -5.58 -9.06 13.19
CA ASP A 82 -5.57 -9.88 14.39
C ASP A 82 -4.14 -10.11 14.93
N TYR A 83 -3.13 -10.22 14.07
CA TYR A 83 -1.74 -10.39 14.50
C TYR A 83 -1.16 -9.11 15.10
N LYS A 84 -1.48 -7.95 14.52
CA LYS A 84 -1.13 -6.65 15.11
C LYS A 84 -1.79 -6.47 16.47
N ASN A 85 -3.03 -6.90 16.61
CA ASN A 85 -3.84 -6.75 17.83
C ASN A 85 -3.35 -7.64 18.99
N LEU A 86 -2.39 -8.54 18.76
CA LEU A 86 -1.66 -9.23 19.83
C LEU A 86 -0.65 -8.34 20.56
N LEU A 87 -0.25 -7.22 19.95
CA LEU A 87 0.70 -6.25 20.53
C LEU A 87 -0.04 -5.28 21.47
N PRO A 88 0.62 -4.79 22.55
CA PRO A 88 0.06 -3.70 23.35
C PRO A 88 -0.10 -2.44 22.48
N LYS A 89 -1.29 -1.84 22.50
CA LYS A 89 -1.62 -0.67 21.64
C LYS A 89 -0.71 0.54 21.83
N ASP A 90 -0.15 0.71 23.03
CA ASP A 90 0.78 1.79 23.39
C ASP A 90 2.25 1.45 23.07
N SER A 91 2.54 0.24 22.58
CA SER A 91 3.90 -0.19 22.26
C SER A 91 4.43 0.41 20.95
N GLU A 92 5.76 0.54 20.88
CA GLU A 92 6.44 0.90 19.64
C GLU A 92 6.19 -0.14 18.52
N ALA A 93 6.16 -1.43 18.88
CA ALA A 93 5.89 -2.50 17.93
C ALA A 93 4.50 -2.36 17.30
N TYR A 94 3.47 -1.98 18.07
CA TYR A 94 2.12 -1.73 17.52
C TYR A 94 2.13 -0.59 16.51
N ARG A 95 2.73 0.55 16.87
CA ARG A 95 2.82 1.72 15.99
C ARG A 95 3.63 1.48 14.72
N LYS A 96 4.55 0.50 14.77
CA LYS A 96 5.43 0.11 13.66
C LYS A 96 4.82 -0.98 12.76
N THR A 97 3.67 -1.55 13.12
CA THR A 97 3.03 -2.66 12.40
C THR A 97 1.89 -2.15 11.52
N SER A 98 1.94 -2.49 10.24
CA SER A 98 0.94 -2.22 9.20
C SER A 98 0.41 -3.53 8.61
N PHE A 99 -0.18 -3.49 7.42
CA PHE A 99 -0.95 -4.59 6.84
C PHE A 99 -0.48 -4.98 5.44
N HIS A 100 -0.59 -6.28 5.16
CA HIS A 100 -0.42 -6.90 3.85
C HIS A 100 -1.55 -7.89 3.64
N ASP A 101 -2.47 -7.61 2.71
CA ASP A 101 -3.56 -8.52 2.37
C ASP A 101 -3.17 -9.37 1.14
N ASP A 102 -2.94 -10.65 1.33
CA ASP A 102 -2.62 -11.60 0.27
C ASP A 102 -3.86 -12.28 -0.33
N PHE A 103 -5.05 -11.80 0.02
CA PHE A 103 -6.34 -12.32 -0.44
C PHE A 103 -7.30 -11.25 -0.94
N ILE A 104 -6.76 -10.11 -1.40
CA ILE A 104 -7.55 -8.98 -1.89
C ILE A 104 -8.60 -9.42 -2.93
N VAL A 105 -9.80 -8.83 -2.85
CA VAL A 105 -10.99 -9.00 -3.72
C VAL A 105 -11.73 -10.33 -3.63
N VAL A 106 -11.30 -11.26 -2.81
CA VAL A 106 -11.91 -12.60 -2.69
C VAL A 106 -13.00 -12.66 -1.61
N ASP A 107 -13.22 -11.59 -0.90
CA ASP A 107 -14.14 -11.53 0.23
C ASP A 107 -15.65 -11.55 -0.19
N PRO A 108 -16.51 -12.03 0.68
CA PRO A 108 -16.17 -12.72 1.92
C PRO A 108 -15.69 -14.15 1.65
N HIS A 109 -14.55 -14.52 2.17
CA HIS A 109 -14.01 -15.88 2.08
C HIS A 109 -13.34 -16.28 3.39
N ARG A 110 -13.35 -17.58 3.73
CA ARG A 110 -12.77 -18.10 4.99
C ARG A 110 -11.27 -17.83 5.20
N TRP A 111 -10.56 -17.45 4.14
CA TRP A 111 -9.13 -17.14 4.16
C TRP A 111 -8.83 -15.64 4.05
N ASP A 112 -9.86 -14.80 3.90
CA ASP A 112 -9.71 -13.35 3.78
C ASP A 112 -9.34 -12.63 5.09
N GLY A 113 -9.19 -13.36 6.20
CA GLY A 113 -8.86 -12.77 7.49
C GLY A 113 -9.93 -11.81 8.04
N ASN A 114 -11.18 -11.89 7.55
CA ASN A 114 -12.26 -10.93 7.82
C ASN A 114 -11.88 -9.49 7.44
N MET A 115 -11.18 -9.32 6.30
CA MET A 115 -10.74 -8.02 5.80
C MET A 115 -11.66 -7.46 4.70
N HIS A 116 -12.91 -7.87 4.64
CA HIS A 116 -13.91 -7.33 3.73
C HIS A 116 -14.76 -6.20 4.35
N GLU A 117 -15.34 -5.38 3.51
CA GLU A 117 -16.14 -4.22 3.91
C GLU A 117 -17.25 -4.62 4.90
N GLY A 118 -17.34 -3.90 6.01
CA GLY A 118 -18.29 -4.17 7.09
C GLY A 118 -17.75 -5.06 8.22
N THR A 119 -16.46 -5.36 8.22
CA THR A 119 -15.79 -6.08 9.32
C THR A 119 -14.88 -5.17 10.12
N PRO A 120 -14.62 -5.44 11.41
CA PRO A 120 -13.71 -4.65 12.22
C PRO A 120 -12.28 -4.61 11.69
N ASN A 121 -11.80 -5.69 11.05
CA ASN A 121 -10.47 -5.75 10.47
C ASN A 121 -10.35 -4.82 9.25
N PHE A 122 -11.36 -4.79 8.39
CA PHE A 122 -11.41 -3.85 7.28
C PHE A 122 -11.41 -2.40 7.79
N ASP A 123 -12.28 -2.07 8.75
CA ASP A 123 -12.36 -0.74 9.32
C ASP A 123 -11.01 -0.30 9.95
N GLN A 124 -10.30 -1.22 10.60
CA GLN A 124 -8.96 -0.95 11.14
C GLN A 124 -7.94 -0.66 10.03
N ILE A 125 -7.97 -1.40 8.91
CA ILE A 125 -7.07 -1.13 7.78
C ILE A 125 -7.37 0.23 7.17
N VAL A 126 -8.65 0.56 6.98
CA VAL A 126 -9.09 1.88 6.45
C VAL A 126 -8.65 3.04 7.35
N GLU A 127 -8.75 2.88 8.67
CA GLU A 127 -8.35 3.91 9.62
C GLU A 127 -6.83 4.09 9.68
N GLU A 128 -6.08 3.00 9.81
CA GLU A 128 -4.64 3.04 10.02
C GLU A 128 -3.85 3.19 8.71
N GLY A 129 -4.37 2.69 7.58
CA GLY A 129 -3.73 2.73 6.27
C GLY A 129 -3.50 4.15 5.73
N ALA A 130 -4.25 5.14 6.23
CA ALA A 130 -4.00 6.54 5.93
C ALA A 130 -2.63 7.03 6.46
N PHE A 131 -2.07 6.35 7.46
CA PHE A 131 -0.85 6.75 8.18
C PHE A 131 0.28 5.73 8.11
N MET A 132 0.07 4.61 7.44
CA MET A 132 1.02 3.51 7.33
C MET A 132 0.94 2.87 5.94
N PRO A 133 2.07 2.43 5.34
CA PRO A 133 2.02 1.75 4.06
C PRO A 133 1.24 0.44 4.18
N VAL A 134 0.25 0.27 3.30
CA VAL A 134 -0.53 -0.96 3.12
C VAL A 134 -0.21 -1.52 1.75
N ASP A 135 -0.04 -2.81 1.66
CA ASP A 135 0.06 -3.50 0.38
C ASP A 135 -0.66 -4.85 0.43
N GLY A 136 -0.61 -5.56 -0.67
CA GLY A 136 -1.21 -6.87 -0.78
C GLY A 136 -0.91 -7.53 -2.11
N GLU A 137 -1.54 -8.68 -2.32
CA GLU A 137 -1.42 -9.41 -3.56
C GLU A 137 -2.75 -10.06 -3.95
N LEU A 138 -2.90 -10.32 -5.26
CA LEU A 138 -4.03 -11.08 -5.76
C LEU A 138 -3.89 -12.54 -5.33
N PRO A 139 -5.01 -13.21 -4.98
CA PRO A 139 -4.98 -14.58 -4.52
C PRO A 139 -4.45 -15.53 -5.59
N TRP A 140 -3.67 -16.50 -5.16
CA TRP A 140 -3.20 -17.59 -6.01
C TRP A 140 -4.36 -18.51 -6.40
N GLY A 141 -4.29 -19.08 -7.63
CA GLY A 141 -5.20 -20.14 -8.04
C GLY A 141 -6.67 -19.71 -8.15
N THR A 142 -6.93 -18.48 -8.59
CA THR A 142 -8.28 -17.89 -8.65
C THR A 142 -9.33 -18.72 -9.39
N TRP A 143 -8.94 -19.59 -10.30
CA TRP A 143 -9.84 -20.45 -11.07
C TRP A 143 -9.81 -21.90 -10.60
N SER A 144 -8.64 -22.53 -10.44
CA SER A 144 -8.51 -23.95 -10.09
C SER A 144 -8.84 -24.27 -8.65
N MET A 145 -8.36 -23.46 -7.70
CA MET A 145 -8.61 -23.68 -6.26
C MET A 145 -10.08 -23.59 -5.89
N ASN A 146 -10.86 -22.80 -6.60
CA ASN A 146 -12.27 -22.72 -6.35
C ASN A 146 -13.04 -23.99 -6.61
N LYS A 147 -12.64 -24.75 -7.65
CA LYS A 147 -13.27 -26.04 -7.94
C LYS A 147 -13.00 -27.07 -6.85
N GLU A 148 -11.80 -27.04 -6.27
CA GLU A 148 -11.39 -27.93 -5.19
C GLU A 148 -12.05 -27.58 -3.85
N ASN A 149 -12.37 -26.31 -3.63
CA ASN A 149 -13.01 -25.82 -2.40
C ASN A 149 -14.55 -25.74 -2.46
N GLY A 150 -15.15 -26.17 -3.55
CA GLY A 150 -16.62 -26.18 -3.71
C GLY A 150 -17.25 -24.85 -4.12
N ASP A 151 -16.44 -23.83 -4.40
CA ASP A 151 -16.91 -22.55 -4.90
C ASP A 151 -17.10 -22.63 -6.42
N ALA A 152 -18.30 -22.96 -6.87
CA ALA A 152 -18.61 -23.26 -8.26
C ALA A 152 -18.27 -22.12 -9.26
N ASN A 153 -18.02 -20.89 -8.78
CA ASN A 153 -17.94 -19.70 -9.62
C ASN A 153 -16.53 -19.10 -9.78
N GLY A 154 -15.52 -19.59 -9.09
CA GLY A 154 -14.20 -18.98 -9.13
C GLY A 154 -14.14 -17.58 -8.45
N TRP A 155 -12.93 -17.13 -8.15
CA TRP A 155 -12.71 -15.78 -7.63
C TRP A 155 -12.54 -14.81 -8.79
N ILE A 156 -13.61 -14.13 -9.14
CA ILE A 156 -13.57 -13.12 -10.20
C ILE A 156 -12.71 -11.95 -9.72
N ILE A 157 -11.69 -11.61 -10.50
CA ILE A 157 -10.83 -10.45 -10.24
C ILE A 157 -11.51 -9.21 -10.79
N ASP A 158 -12.52 -8.71 -10.08
CA ASP A 158 -13.29 -7.54 -10.49
C ASP A 158 -12.48 -6.25 -10.35
N GLY A 159 -12.26 -5.55 -11.45
CA GLY A 159 -11.42 -4.37 -11.48
C GLY A 159 -12.01 -3.16 -10.74
N LYS A 160 -13.34 -3.00 -10.74
CA LYS A 160 -14.00 -1.90 -10.02
C LYS A 160 -13.99 -2.13 -8.52
N LYS A 161 -14.30 -3.37 -8.10
CA LYS A 161 -14.23 -3.78 -6.70
C LYS A 161 -12.81 -3.58 -6.18
N THR A 162 -11.81 -4.08 -6.92
CA THR A 162 -10.41 -3.94 -6.54
C THR A 162 -9.99 -2.48 -6.43
N ALA A 163 -10.27 -1.67 -7.45
CA ALA A 163 -9.90 -0.25 -7.42
C ALA A 163 -10.50 0.48 -6.21
N ARG A 164 -11.76 0.14 -5.85
CA ARG A 164 -12.42 0.70 -4.68
C ARG A 164 -11.78 0.24 -3.38
N GLN A 165 -11.47 -1.03 -3.24
CA GLN A 165 -10.82 -1.57 -2.04
C GLN A 165 -9.43 -0.96 -1.85
N LEU A 166 -8.59 -0.94 -2.90
CA LEU A 166 -7.26 -0.31 -2.86
C LEU A 166 -7.32 1.17 -2.43
N PHE A 167 -8.35 1.89 -2.88
CA PHE A 167 -8.57 3.28 -2.46
C PHE A 167 -8.96 3.39 -1.00
N LEU A 168 -9.96 2.61 -0.54
CA LEU A 168 -10.46 2.70 0.83
C LEU A 168 -9.39 2.33 1.87
N GLU A 169 -8.60 1.31 1.59
CA GLU A 169 -7.55 0.81 2.47
C GLU A 169 -6.20 1.52 2.27
N HIS A 170 -6.15 2.55 1.43
CA HIS A 170 -4.96 3.39 1.22
C HIS A 170 -3.72 2.64 0.70
N TYR A 171 -3.89 1.75 -0.26
CA TYR A 171 -2.80 0.93 -0.78
C TYR A 171 -1.66 1.73 -1.37
N THR A 172 -0.46 1.45 -0.87
CA THR A 172 0.81 2.02 -1.35
C THR A 172 1.34 1.29 -2.56
N SER A 173 1.23 -0.03 -2.56
CA SER A 173 1.68 -0.92 -3.62
C SER A 173 0.78 -2.14 -3.73
N LEU A 174 0.88 -2.86 -4.85
CA LEU A 174 0.17 -4.11 -5.07
C LEU A 174 1.10 -5.08 -5.80
N SER A 175 1.28 -6.27 -5.23
CA SER A 175 2.00 -7.34 -5.88
C SER A 175 1.15 -7.95 -6.99
N VAL A 176 1.76 -8.14 -8.14
CA VAL A 176 1.12 -8.80 -9.29
C VAL A 176 1.64 -10.21 -9.51
N ILE A 177 2.33 -10.78 -8.53
CA ILE A 177 3.03 -12.06 -8.67
C ILE A 177 2.07 -13.22 -8.96
N HIS A 178 0.86 -13.21 -8.40
CA HIS A 178 -0.17 -14.23 -8.60
C HIS A 178 -1.20 -13.85 -9.66
N ASN A 179 -0.86 -12.93 -10.53
CA ASN A 179 -1.75 -12.41 -11.57
C ASN A 179 -1.66 -13.18 -12.90
N TYR A 180 -1.09 -14.35 -12.93
CA TYR A 180 -1.01 -15.09 -14.16
C TYR A 180 -2.36 -15.73 -14.53
N LYS A 181 -2.62 -15.79 -15.83
CA LYS A 181 -3.77 -16.50 -16.35
C LYS A 181 -3.51 -18.01 -16.34
N GLU A 182 -4.26 -18.73 -15.53
CA GLU A 182 -4.21 -20.18 -15.50
C GLU A 182 -4.63 -20.75 -16.87
N ARG A 183 -4.01 -21.85 -17.29
CA ARG A 183 -4.30 -22.46 -18.59
C ARG A 183 -5.78 -22.81 -18.72
N GLY A 184 -6.42 -22.25 -19.73
CA GLY A 184 -7.84 -22.44 -20.03
C GLY A 184 -8.79 -21.61 -19.16
N ALA A 185 -8.28 -20.81 -18.22
CA ALA A 185 -9.14 -19.93 -17.43
C ALA A 185 -9.65 -18.74 -18.26
N PRO A 186 -10.92 -18.34 -18.12
CA PRO A 186 -11.41 -17.06 -18.65
C PRO A 186 -10.68 -15.85 -18.05
N ASP A 187 -10.61 -14.73 -18.78
CA ASP A 187 -9.88 -13.53 -18.36
C ASP A 187 -10.39 -12.93 -17.04
N LYS A 188 -11.66 -13.12 -16.70
CA LYS A 188 -12.26 -12.66 -15.45
C LYS A 188 -11.59 -13.19 -14.17
N TYR A 189 -10.75 -14.22 -14.28
CA TYR A 189 -9.98 -14.80 -13.18
C TYR A 189 -8.53 -14.30 -13.14
N SER A 190 -8.23 -13.22 -13.85
CA SER A 190 -6.91 -12.59 -13.85
C SER A 190 -7.02 -11.07 -13.99
N MET A 191 -5.93 -10.36 -13.76
CA MET A 191 -5.85 -8.90 -13.97
C MET A 191 -6.13 -8.48 -15.43
N MET A 192 -6.14 -9.41 -16.39
CA MET A 192 -6.56 -9.10 -17.76
C MET A 192 -7.98 -8.53 -17.79
N TYR A 193 -8.84 -8.99 -16.88
CA TYR A 193 -10.21 -8.48 -16.74
C TYR A 193 -10.28 -6.98 -16.39
N TRP A 194 -9.28 -6.47 -15.69
CA TRP A 194 -9.23 -5.03 -15.39
C TRP A 194 -9.05 -4.17 -16.64
N LYS A 195 -8.35 -4.70 -17.66
CA LYS A 195 -8.17 -4.02 -18.94
C LYS A 195 -9.46 -3.99 -19.76
N GLU A 196 -10.34 -4.95 -19.53
CA GLU A 196 -11.64 -5.06 -20.17
C GLU A 196 -12.76 -4.39 -19.37
N THR A 197 -12.49 -4.00 -18.12
CA THR A 197 -13.44 -3.37 -17.21
C THR A 197 -13.41 -1.85 -17.36
N PRO A 198 -14.41 -1.21 -18.02
CA PRO A 198 -14.40 0.24 -18.19
C PRO A 198 -14.67 0.95 -16.85
N ILE A 199 -13.97 2.06 -16.65
CA ILE A 199 -14.22 3.00 -15.55
C ILE A 199 -14.67 4.32 -16.16
N SER A 200 -15.72 4.93 -15.61
CA SER A 200 -16.21 6.24 -16.01
C SER A 200 -16.05 7.27 -14.90
N GLU A 201 -16.06 8.55 -15.29
CA GLU A 201 -16.00 9.67 -14.37
C GLU A 201 -17.21 9.66 -13.39
N GLU A 202 -18.41 9.30 -13.89
CA GLU A 202 -19.63 9.20 -13.10
C GLU A 202 -19.50 8.13 -12.03
N TYR A 203 -18.93 6.96 -12.37
CA TYR A 203 -18.68 5.89 -11.39
C TYR A 203 -17.73 6.34 -10.29
N LEU A 204 -16.61 7.00 -10.64
CA LEU A 204 -15.66 7.49 -9.66
C LEU A 204 -16.28 8.54 -8.72
N LYS A 205 -17.06 9.47 -9.27
CA LYS A 205 -17.79 10.47 -8.49
C LYS A 205 -18.84 9.85 -7.57
N GLU A 206 -19.61 8.88 -8.07
CA GLU A 206 -20.60 8.14 -7.25
C GLU A 206 -19.94 7.40 -6.08
N LYS A 207 -18.77 6.80 -6.31
CA LYS A 207 -18.03 6.05 -5.30
C LYS A 207 -17.08 6.92 -4.47
N HIS A 208 -17.10 8.22 -4.68
CA HIS A 208 -16.21 9.16 -4.00
C HIS A 208 -14.71 8.80 -4.14
N MET A 209 -14.32 8.34 -5.31
CA MET A 209 -12.94 7.98 -5.62
C MET A 209 -12.19 9.14 -6.25
N PRO A 210 -10.87 9.30 -6.03
CA PRO A 210 -10.10 10.41 -6.56
C PRO A 210 -10.04 10.38 -8.09
N VAL A 211 -10.08 11.56 -8.70
CA VAL A 211 -9.91 11.73 -10.13
C VAL A 211 -9.30 13.11 -10.41
N SER A 212 -8.26 13.15 -11.24
CA SER A 212 -7.64 14.39 -11.68
C SER A 212 -8.49 15.09 -12.74
N ASP A 213 -8.43 16.41 -12.78
CA ASP A 213 -9.06 17.19 -13.85
C ASP A 213 -8.49 16.77 -15.22
N GLY A 214 -9.39 16.51 -16.15
CA GLY A 214 -9.00 16.06 -17.49
C GLY A 214 -8.54 14.61 -17.60
N TYR A 215 -8.65 13.77 -16.54
CA TYR A 215 -8.28 12.36 -16.60
C TYR A 215 -8.98 11.59 -17.72
N PHE A 216 -10.25 11.94 -18.02
CA PHE A 216 -11.04 11.38 -19.12
C PHE A 216 -10.94 12.20 -20.42
N ARG A 217 -9.88 13.00 -20.59
CA ARG A 217 -9.60 13.75 -21.82
C ARG A 217 -8.22 13.39 -22.38
N LYS A 218 -8.11 13.38 -23.69
CA LYS A 218 -6.81 13.31 -24.37
C LYS A 218 -6.20 14.70 -24.46
N HIS A 219 -4.94 14.77 -24.87
CA HIS A 219 -4.22 16.03 -25.05
C HIS A 219 -4.89 16.98 -26.03
N ASP A 220 -5.59 16.46 -27.06
CA ASP A 220 -6.37 17.22 -28.03
C ASP A 220 -7.77 17.65 -27.54
N GLY A 221 -8.09 17.36 -26.25
CA GLY A 221 -9.37 17.68 -25.63
C GLY A 221 -10.48 16.66 -25.90
N SER A 222 -10.27 15.69 -26.79
CA SER A 222 -11.25 14.62 -27.04
C SER A 222 -11.41 13.67 -25.86
N ALA A 223 -12.54 12.93 -25.79
CA ALA A 223 -12.79 11.99 -24.72
C ALA A 223 -11.78 10.83 -24.73
N ALA A 224 -11.24 10.51 -23.56
CA ALA A 224 -10.42 9.32 -23.30
C ALA A 224 -11.25 8.26 -22.59
N GLN A 225 -11.23 7.05 -23.11
CA GLN A 225 -11.75 5.88 -22.36
C GLN A 225 -10.69 5.40 -21.38
N ARG A 226 -11.12 5.01 -20.20
CA ARG A 226 -10.25 4.44 -19.16
C ARG A 226 -10.80 3.10 -18.70
N ASN A 227 -9.90 2.24 -18.26
CA ASN A 227 -10.24 0.95 -17.67
C ASN A 227 -9.69 0.85 -16.23
N ALA A 228 -10.10 -0.20 -15.52
CA ALA A 228 -9.73 -0.37 -14.13
C ALA A 228 -8.23 -0.54 -13.92
N PHE A 229 -7.53 -1.18 -14.86
CA PHE A 229 -6.07 -1.33 -14.78
C PHE A 229 -5.35 0.03 -14.87
N GLU A 230 -5.75 0.87 -15.83
CA GLU A 230 -5.19 2.21 -15.97
C GLU A 230 -5.46 3.06 -14.73
N TYR A 231 -6.69 3.00 -14.22
CA TYR A 231 -7.07 3.76 -13.04
C TYR A 231 -6.25 3.35 -11.81
N VAL A 232 -6.12 2.04 -11.54
CA VAL A 232 -5.29 1.55 -10.43
C VAL A 232 -3.83 1.95 -10.62
N ARG A 233 -3.25 1.74 -11.81
CA ARG A 233 -1.87 2.14 -12.13
C ARG A 233 -1.63 3.63 -11.85
N ASP A 234 -2.58 4.47 -12.24
CA ASP A 234 -2.43 5.92 -12.20
C ASP A 234 -2.68 6.52 -10.80
N HIS A 235 -3.31 5.75 -9.88
CA HIS A 235 -3.68 6.24 -8.54
C HIS A 235 -3.04 5.43 -7.39
N LEU A 236 -2.51 4.24 -7.63
CA LEU A 236 -1.86 3.42 -6.59
C LEU A 236 -0.65 4.15 -5.98
N GLY A 237 -0.54 4.14 -4.65
CA GLY A 237 0.46 4.93 -3.93
C GLY A 237 0.07 6.41 -3.88
N TYR A 238 1.04 7.31 -3.82
CA TYR A 238 0.80 8.75 -3.83
C TYR A 238 0.89 9.34 -5.24
N ARG A 239 0.09 10.37 -5.52
CA ARG A 239 0.09 11.14 -6.79
C ARG A 239 -0.13 12.60 -6.47
N LEU A 240 0.97 13.34 -6.33
CA LEU A 240 0.92 14.77 -6.02
C LEU A 240 0.67 15.57 -7.30
N GLU A 241 -0.35 16.41 -7.25
CA GLU A 241 -0.77 17.28 -8.34
C GLU A 241 -0.71 18.74 -7.87
N LEU A 242 0.01 19.58 -8.61
CA LEU A 242 0.06 21.01 -8.34
C LEU A 242 -1.24 21.65 -8.86
N GLN A 243 -2.04 22.17 -7.94
CA GLN A 243 -3.29 22.87 -8.26
C GLN A 243 -3.06 24.33 -8.57
N GLU A 244 -2.24 25.00 -7.77
CA GLU A 244 -1.99 26.44 -7.90
C GLU A 244 -0.57 26.77 -7.45
N LEU A 245 0.05 27.69 -8.15
CA LEU A 245 1.28 28.36 -7.74
C LEU A 245 1.07 29.87 -7.81
N GLN A 246 1.16 30.54 -6.68
CA GLN A 246 1.16 32.00 -6.59
C GLN A 246 2.57 32.51 -6.34
N ILE A 247 2.99 33.50 -7.09
CA ILE A 247 4.31 34.11 -6.98
C ILE A 247 4.10 35.63 -6.75
N ASP A 248 4.42 36.08 -5.53
CA ASP A 248 4.38 37.49 -5.16
C ASP A 248 5.76 38.09 -5.31
N THR A 249 5.93 38.94 -6.30
CA THR A 249 7.14 39.76 -6.44
C THR A 249 6.95 41.04 -5.64
N LEU A 250 7.59 41.15 -4.49
CA LEU A 250 7.63 42.38 -3.72
C LEU A 250 8.49 43.40 -4.50
N LYS A 251 7.84 44.42 -5.06
CA LYS A 251 8.52 45.59 -5.61
C LYS A 251 9.08 46.41 -4.44
N HIS A 252 10.37 46.65 -4.43
CA HIS A 252 11.08 47.59 -3.55
C HIS A 252 11.43 47.13 -2.13
N THR A 253 12.33 46.17 -2.03
CA THR A 253 13.27 46.17 -0.92
C THR A 253 14.65 45.81 -1.48
N ASP A 254 15.73 46.35 -0.92
CA ASP A 254 17.11 45.99 -1.25
C ASP A 254 17.40 44.50 -1.01
N ASN A 255 16.48 43.79 -0.36
CA ASN A 255 16.44 42.36 -0.22
C ASN A 255 15.40 41.80 -1.19
N HIS A 256 15.86 41.10 -2.22
CA HIS A 256 15.00 40.38 -3.15
C HIS A 256 14.27 39.23 -2.45
N ILE A 257 13.11 39.49 -1.87
CA ILE A 257 12.27 38.47 -1.26
C ILE A 257 11.24 38.00 -2.28
N LEU A 258 11.22 36.71 -2.52
CA LEU A 258 10.23 36.02 -3.35
C LEU A 258 9.31 35.24 -2.43
N ASN A 259 8.04 35.60 -2.37
CA ASN A 259 7.02 34.83 -1.69
C ASN A 259 6.38 33.86 -2.68
N LEU A 260 6.44 32.58 -2.35
CA LEU A 260 5.81 31.50 -3.10
C LEU A 260 4.72 30.87 -2.25
N SER A 261 3.56 30.69 -2.83
CA SER A 261 2.48 29.87 -2.25
C SER A 261 2.07 28.84 -3.28
N LEU A 262 2.01 27.57 -2.87
CA LEU A 262 1.57 26.50 -3.71
C LEU A 262 0.51 25.65 -3.02
N THR A 263 -0.45 25.17 -3.81
CA THR A 263 -1.49 24.25 -3.36
C THR A 263 -1.27 22.91 -4.05
N LEU A 264 -1.06 21.87 -3.24
CA LEU A 264 -0.93 20.50 -3.72
C LEU A 264 -2.17 19.69 -3.34
N ILE A 265 -2.48 18.71 -4.18
CA ILE A 265 -3.47 17.69 -3.87
C ILE A 265 -2.86 16.32 -4.14
N ASN A 266 -3.06 15.38 -3.21
CA ASN A 266 -2.66 13.99 -3.43
C ASN A 266 -3.86 13.21 -3.99
N ARG A 267 -3.82 12.89 -5.27
CA ARG A 267 -4.85 12.09 -5.97
C ARG A 267 -4.59 10.60 -5.88
N GLY A 268 -3.51 10.19 -5.23
CA GLY A 268 -3.21 8.78 -5.00
C GLY A 268 -4.07 8.15 -3.92
N PHE A 269 -3.95 6.85 -3.77
CA PHE A 269 -4.65 6.09 -2.73
C PHE A 269 -3.96 6.19 -1.36
N SER A 270 -2.66 6.50 -1.35
CA SER A 270 -1.80 6.46 -0.17
C SER A 270 -0.98 7.74 -0.02
N THR A 271 -0.21 7.84 1.06
CA THR A 271 0.65 8.99 1.31
C THR A 271 2.14 8.63 1.12
N LEU A 272 3.01 9.64 1.23
CA LEU A 272 4.47 9.47 1.21
C LEU A 272 4.96 9.25 2.66
N PHE A 273 5.09 7.97 3.08
CA PHE A 273 5.33 7.61 4.48
C PHE A 273 6.76 7.81 4.95
N ASN A 274 7.75 7.57 4.11
CA ASN A 274 9.12 7.83 4.47
C ASN A 274 9.37 9.33 4.37
N GLU A 275 9.99 9.90 5.38
CA GLU A 275 10.37 11.30 5.38
C GLU A 275 11.29 11.61 4.20
N HIS A 276 10.92 12.60 3.42
CA HIS A 276 11.70 13.11 2.29
C HIS A 276 11.86 14.62 2.40
N PRO A 277 13.06 15.14 2.15
CA PRO A 277 13.25 16.59 2.09
C PRO A 277 12.51 17.17 0.86
N VAL A 278 11.84 18.28 1.07
CA VAL A 278 11.15 19.03 0.04
C VAL A 278 11.91 20.31 -0.24
N TYR A 279 12.23 20.57 -1.52
CA TYR A 279 13.01 21.75 -1.92
C TYR A 279 12.21 22.60 -2.89
N PHE A 280 12.32 23.92 -2.75
CA PHE A 280 12.12 24.84 -3.87
C PHE A 280 13.43 24.93 -4.65
N VAL A 281 13.31 24.80 -5.96
CA VAL A 281 14.47 24.85 -6.87
C VAL A 281 14.27 25.99 -7.86
N LEU A 282 15.18 26.95 -7.84
CA LEU A 282 15.24 28.01 -8.86
C LEU A 282 16.28 27.64 -9.89
N VAL A 283 15.89 27.75 -11.16
CA VAL A 283 16.77 27.50 -12.31
C VAL A 283 16.84 28.79 -13.14
N ASP A 284 18.03 29.30 -13.37
CA ASP A 284 18.23 30.47 -14.21
C ASP A 284 18.33 30.16 -15.74
N GLU A 285 18.45 31.17 -16.56
CA GLU A 285 18.59 31.04 -18.03
C GLU A 285 19.87 30.31 -18.48
N HIS A 286 20.85 30.15 -17.59
CA HIS A 286 22.09 29.41 -17.80
C HIS A 286 22.06 28.00 -17.18
N ASN A 287 20.87 27.50 -16.76
CA ASN A 287 20.68 26.24 -16.05
C ASN A 287 21.45 26.15 -14.74
N GLN A 288 21.79 27.26 -14.09
CA GLN A 288 22.32 27.24 -12.75
C GLN A 288 21.18 27.00 -11.75
N VAL A 289 21.43 26.10 -10.81
CA VAL A 289 20.43 25.62 -9.86
C VAL A 289 20.71 26.17 -8.47
N LYS A 290 19.68 26.70 -7.82
CA LYS A 290 19.72 27.07 -6.42
C LYS A 290 18.57 26.40 -5.68
N GLU A 291 18.91 25.63 -4.65
CA GLU A 291 17.99 24.83 -3.86
C GLU A 291 17.71 25.50 -2.52
N PHE A 292 16.44 25.47 -2.09
CA PHE A 292 15.99 25.97 -0.81
C PHE A 292 15.21 24.86 -0.10
N LEU A 293 15.79 24.29 0.95
CA LEU A 293 15.10 23.30 1.77
C LEU A 293 13.90 23.96 2.47
N THR A 294 12.76 23.29 2.39
CA THR A 294 11.55 23.70 3.10
C THR A 294 11.44 22.96 4.44
N ASN A 295 10.46 23.32 5.24
CA ASN A 295 10.07 22.60 6.46
C ASN A 295 8.77 21.78 6.24
N ALA A 296 8.43 21.48 4.99
CA ALA A 296 7.25 20.68 4.69
C ALA A 296 7.40 19.24 5.18
N ASP A 297 6.39 18.74 5.89
CA ASP A 297 6.30 17.36 6.32
C ASP A 297 5.54 16.54 5.27
N THR A 298 6.23 15.62 4.58
CA THR A 298 5.63 14.78 3.53
C THR A 298 4.58 13.81 4.06
N ASN A 299 4.58 13.48 5.36
CA ASN A 299 3.55 12.66 5.97
C ASN A 299 2.19 13.39 6.06
N SER A 300 2.20 14.71 5.95
CA SER A 300 0.98 15.52 5.89
C SER A 300 0.30 15.53 4.51
N PHE A 301 0.98 15.02 3.46
CA PHE A 301 0.43 14.93 2.10
C PHE A 301 -0.56 13.77 1.96
N GLN A 302 -1.59 13.80 2.80
CA GLN A 302 -2.59 12.73 2.90
C GLN A 302 -3.36 12.52 1.60
N PRO A 303 -3.86 11.30 1.33
CA PRO A 303 -4.70 11.01 0.19
C PRO A 303 -5.93 11.91 0.16
N TYR A 304 -6.26 12.42 -1.05
CA TYR A 304 -7.48 13.17 -1.25
C TYR A 304 -8.70 12.27 -0.97
N ARG A 305 -9.59 12.78 -0.11
CA ARG A 305 -10.92 12.20 0.09
C ARG A 305 -11.95 13.18 -0.47
N PRO A 306 -12.97 12.73 -1.21
CA PRO A 306 -14.02 13.61 -1.70
C PRO A 306 -14.65 14.40 -0.57
N GLY A 307 -14.67 15.73 -0.71
CA GLY A 307 -15.09 16.66 0.33
C GLY A 307 -13.97 17.20 1.22
N ASP A 308 -12.76 16.65 1.14
CA ASP A 308 -11.60 17.18 1.82
C ASP A 308 -11.14 18.48 1.14
N LYS A 309 -10.59 19.38 1.94
CA LYS A 309 -9.94 20.58 1.42
C LYS A 309 -8.61 20.18 0.77
N THR A 310 -8.22 20.94 -0.25
CA THR A 310 -6.88 20.84 -0.83
C THR A 310 -5.85 21.07 0.27
N TYR A 311 -4.78 20.28 0.25
CA TYR A 311 -3.67 20.48 1.15
C TYR A 311 -2.91 21.76 0.74
N THR A 312 -2.73 22.67 1.69
CA THR A 312 -1.92 23.87 1.52
C THR A 312 -0.79 23.81 2.55
N PRO A 313 0.45 23.45 2.14
CA PRO A 313 1.60 23.41 3.04
C PRO A 313 2.02 24.80 3.52
#